data_cd0ca95ed47fe1aecaed1d1ebd3cc280
#
_entry.id   cd0ca95ed47fe1aecaed1d1ebd3cc280
#
_cell.length_a   1.000
_cell.length_b   1.000
_cell.length_c   1.000
_cell.angle_alpha   90.00
_cell.angle_beta   90.00
_cell.angle_gamma   90.00
#
_symmetry.space_group_name_H-M   'P 1'
#
loop_
_entity.id
_entity.type
_entity.pdbx_description
1 polymer ?
#
loop_
_entity_poly.entity_id
_entity_poly.type
_entity_poly.pdbx_seq_one_letter_code
_entity_poly.pdbx_strand_id
1 'polypeptide(L)'
;MKYLALGLMMPLAACSFSWSGDDDGAGASPSGTGTTRTYMVSDFSTIDLRGASDVDVRVGTGFSVRAQGPVELLDRLKIEREGDTLEIGRRKNVDLGWGRSGKVKVFVTLPRLAAAAISGSGDMTVDRVEGTRFAADVAGSGNLGVAAVKVADLAVSIAGSGSVSAAGSARALAVEIAGSGDVDAAGLKARSARVEIAGSGSVRAVVDGPATVDMMGSGDVDLGSAARCTVSKMGSGSVRCAP
;
A
#
# COMPACT_ATOMS: atom_id res chain seq x y z
N MET A 1 47.28 -36.78 -15.71
CA MET A 1 46.90 -35.69 -14.80
C MET A 1 45.46 -35.31 -15.13
N LYS A 2 44.52 -35.74 -14.26
CA LYS A 2 43.08 -35.53 -14.45
C LYS A 2 42.67 -34.34 -13.57
N TYR A 3 42.26 -33.22 -14.14
CA TYR A 3 41.67 -32.10 -13.40
C TYR A 3 40.16 -32.31 -13.32
N LEU A 4 39.67 -32.56 -12.11
CA LEU A 4 38.29 -32.70 -11.76
C LEU A 4 37.76 -31.28 -11.43
N ALA A 5 36.96 -30.71 -12.31
CA ALA A 5 36.27 -29.44 -12.06
C ALA A 5 35.02 -29.72 -11.21
N LEU A 6 35.08 -29.34 -9.95
CA LEU A 6 33.97 -29.40 -9.00
C LEU A 6 33.08 -28.15 -9.19
N GLY A 7 31.98 -28.31 -9.92
CA GLY A 7 30.94 -27.26 -10.10
C GLY A 7 30.18 -27.09 -8.81
N LEU A 8 30.32 -25.91 -8.19
CA LEU A 8 29.54 -25.46 -7.02
C LEU A 8 28.16 -25.03 -7.49
N MET A 9 27.17 -25.92 -7.44
CA MET A 9 25.78 -25.59 -7.58
C MET A 9 25.29 -24.88 -6.30
N MET A 10 25.08 -23.56 -6.35
CA MET A 10 24.30 -22.84 -5.34
C MET A 10 22.82 -23.18 -5.53
N PRO A 11 22.10 -23.63 -4.49
CA PRO A 11 20.65 -23.72 -4.57
C PRO A 11 20.06 -22.31 -4.54
N LEU A 12 19.36 -21.94 -5.60
CA LEU A 12 18.38 -20.84 -5.53
C LEU A 12 17.35 -21.24 -4.48
N ALA A 13 17.41 -20.62 -3.32
CA ALA A 13 16.33 -20.65 -2.37
C ALA A 13 15.16 -19.84 -3.00
N ALA A 14 14.31 -20.55 -3.74
CA ALA A 14 12.99 -20.05 -4.06
C ALA A 14 12.27 -19.86 -2.73
N CYS A 15 12.12 -18.61 -2.29
CA CYS A 15 11.14 -18.27 -1.27
C CYS A 15 9.77 -18.59 -1.86
N SER A 16 9.35 -19.84 -1.69
CA SER A 16 7.97 -20.23 -1.87
C SER A 16 7.17 -19.54 -0.77
N PHE A 17 6.60 -18.40 -1.07
CA PHE A 17 5.56 -17.81 -0.28
C PHE A 17 4.36 -18.76 -0.37
N SER A 18 4.27 -19.69 0.57
CA SER A 18 3.13 -20.58 0.67
C SER A 18 1.97 -19.76 1.22
N TRP A 19 1.08 -19.36 0.34
CA TRP A 19 -0.23 -18.84 0.66
C TRP A 19 -1.07 -20.00 1.21
N SER A 20 -0.92 -20.30 2.50
CA SER A 20 -1.82 -21.20 3.22
C SER A 20 -2.70 -20.33 4.11
N GLY A 21 -3.86 -20.00 3.61
CA GLY A 21 -4.84 -19.20 4.30
C GLY A 21 -6.24 -19.43 3.75
N ASP A 22 -6.68 -20.65 3.66
CA ASP A 22 -8.10 -20.99 3.61
C ASP A 22 -8.60 -21.27 5.02
N ASP A 23 -8.54 -20.25 5.88
CA ASP A 23 -9.30 -20.26 7.12
C ASP A 23 -10.55 -19.41 6.88
N ASP A 24 -11.69 -20.08 6.63
CA ASP A 24 -13.02 -19.45 6.60
C ASP A 24 -13.46 -19.01 8.01
N GLY A 25 -12.50 -18.57 8.83
CA GLY A 25 -12.72 -18.03 10.15
C GLY A 25 -13.78 -16.94 10.11
N ALA A 26 -14.69 -16.94 11.07
CA ALA A 26 -15.85 -16.04 11.09
C ALA A 26 -15.46 -14.54 11.22
N GLY A 27 -14.18 -14.23 11.38
CA GLY A 27 -13.69 -12.87 11.67
C GLY A 27 -14.20 -12.36 13.03
N ALA A 28 -13.96 -11.10 13.32
CA ALA A 28 -14.51 -10.45 14.51
C ALA A 28 -16.03 -10.36 14.41
N SER A 29 -16.72 -10.77 15.49
CA SER A 29 -18.19 -10.69 15.53
C SER A 29 -18.63 -9.22 15.55
N PRO A 30 -19.47 -8.79 14.60
CA PRO A 30 -19.98 -7.42 14.59
C PRO A 30 -21.02 -7.21 15.69
N SER A 31 -21.04 -6.02 16.27
CA SER A 31 -22.14 -5.51 17.08
C SER A 31 -22.86 -4.38 16.34
N GLY A 32 -24.14 -4.13 16.70
CA GLY A 32 -24.96 -3.12 16.05
C GLY A 32 -25.92 -3.69 15.00
N THR A 33 -26.87 -2.87 14.60
CA THR A 33 -27.96 -3.22 13.67
C THR A 33 -28.09 -2.18 12.56
N GLY A 34 -28.91 -2.47 11.54
CA GLY A 34 -29.13 -1.56 10.42
C GLY A 34 -27.87 -1.36 9.57
N THR A 35 -27.59 -0.12 9.19
CA THR A 35 -26.53 0.26 8.26
C THR A 35 -25.15 0.49 8.89
N THR A 36 -24.99 0.16 10.17
CA THR A 36 -23.74 0.32 10.91
C THR A 36 -23.37 -0.95 11.66
N ARG A 37 -22.11 -1.33 11.63
CA ARG A 37 -21.54 -2.43 12.43
C ARG A 37 -20.28 -1.91 13.12
N THR A 38 -20.08 -2.34 14.36
CA THR A 38 -18.85 -2.07 15.13
C THR A 38 -18.16 -3.39 15.45
N TYR A 39 -16.84 -3.39 15.34
CA TYR A 39 -16.01 -4.57 15.55
C TYR A 39 -15.04 -4.31 16.72
N MET A 40 -15.01 -5.25 17.66
CA MET A 40 -14.10 -5.18 18.81
C MET A 40 -12.77 -5.81 18.42
N VAL A 41 -11.88 -5.01 17.84
CA VAL A 41 -10.54 -5.42 17.41
C VAL A 41 -9.53 -4.40 17.91
N SER A 42 -8.42 -4.88 18.48
CA SER A 42 -7.33 -4.06 19.00
C SER A 42 -5.96 -4.64 18.67
N ASP A 43 -4.89 -3.96 19.06
CA ASP A 43 -3.50 -4.44 18.98
C ASP A 43 -3.03 -4.76 17.54
N PHE A 44 -3.36 -3.87 16.60
CA PHE A 44 -2.87 -3.89 15.24
C PHE A 44 -2.16 -2.57 14.90
N SER A 45 -1.21 -2.63 14.02
CA SER A 45 -0.46 -1.48 13.49
C SER A 45 -0.41 -1.46 11.97
N THR A 46 -0.95 -2.47 11.33
CA THR A 46 -1.05 -2.62 9.86
C THR A 46 -2.51 -2.77 9.47
N ILE A 47 -2.87 -2.24 8.30
CA ILE A 47 -4.20 -2.41 7.72
C ILE A 47 -4.03 -3.00 6.32
N ASP A 48 -4.72 -4.11 6.04
CA ASP A 48 -4.80 -4.75 4.73
C ASP A 48 -6.26 -4.74 4.24
N LEU A 49 -6.50 -3.93 3.20
CA LEU A 49 -7.79 -3.85 2.53
C LEU A 49 -7.83 -4.80 1.34
N ARG A 50 -8.69 -5.83 1.42
CA ARG A 50 -8.92 -6.78 0.34
C ARG A 50 -10.29 -6.58 -0.30
N GLY A 51 -10.31 -6.08 -1.53
CA GLY A 51 -11.55 -5.91 -2.30
C GLY A 51 -11.87 -4.48 -2.66
N ALA A 52 -13.15 -4.07 -2.56
CA ALA A 52 -13.67 -2.82 -3.12
C ALA A 52 -14.33 -1.90 -2.07
N SER A 53 -14.10 -2.15 -0.79
CA SER A 53 -14.58 -1.26 0.29
C SER A 53 -13.68 -0.03 0.40
N ASP A 54 -14.23 1.08 0.90
CA ASP A 54 -13.42 2.26 1.19
C ASP A 54 -13.05 2.30 2.68
N VAL A 55 -11.83 2.74 3.01
CA VAL A 55 -11.33 2.80 4.39
C VAL A 55 -10.88 4.21 4.74
N ASP A 56 -11.36 4.73 5.88
CA ASP A 56 -10.94 6.02 6.45
C ASP A 56 -10.19 5.73 7.75
N VAL A 57 -8.89 6.00 7.76
CA VAL A 57 -7.99 5.70 8.88
C VAL A 57 -7.60 6.98 9.60
N ARG A 58 -7.76 6.98 10.92
CA ARG A 58 -7.36 8.08 11.79
C ARG A 58 -6.40 7.60 12.86
N VAL A 59 -5.25 8.21 12.93
CA VAL A 59 -4.30 7.95 14.01
C VAL A 59 -4.69 8.78 15.23
N GLY A 60 -5.08 8.09 16.31
CA GLY A 60 -5.60 8.72 17.52
C GLY A 60 -5.39 7.83 18.75
N THR A 61 -6.07 8.14 19.84
CA THR A 61 -5.98 7.35 21.07
C THR A 61 -6.95 6.16 21.02
N GLY A 62 -6.43 4.95 21.27
CA GLY A 62 -7.21 3.72 21.31
C GLY A 62 -7.53 3.12 19.95
N PHE A 63 -8.34 2.04 19.98
CA PHE A 63 -8.75 1.29 18.81
C PHE A 63 -10.26 1.41 18.61
N SER A 64 -10.67 1.61 17.36
CA SER A 64 -12.08 1.60 16.97
C SER A 64 -12.19 1.17 15.53
N VAL A 65 -13.06 0.19 15.25
CA VAL A 65 -13.34 -0.26 13.89
C VAL A 65 -14.85 -0.27 13.69
N ARG A 66 -15.33 0.54 12.74
CA ARG A 66 -16.74 0.71 12.43
C ARG A 66 -16.98 0.69 10.93
N ALA A 67 -17.93 -0.09 10.47
CA ALA A 67 -18.34 -0.14 9.07
C ALA A 67 -19.73 0.45 8.87
N GLN A 68 -19.94 1.15 7.76
CA GLN A 68 -21.21 1.69 7.32
C GLN A 68 -21.47 1.31 5.87
N GLY A 69 -22.72 0.98 5.58
CA GLY A 69 -23.15 0.59 4.23
C GLY A 69 -24.48 -0.14 4.21
N PRO A 70 -24.89 -0.64 3.04
CA PRO A 70 -26.06 -1.50 2.93
C PRO A 70 -25.92 -2.77 3.79
N VAL A 71 -27.00 -3.17 4.45
CA VAL A 71 -27.02 -4.31 5.39
C VAL A 71 -26.45 -5.58 4.75
N GLU A 72 -26.86 -5.87 3.52
CA GLU A 72 -26.43 -7.05 2.78
C GLU A 72 -24.93 -7.06 2.46
N LEU A 73 -24.31 -5.90 2.30
CA LEU A 73 -22.87 -5.77 2.09
C LEU A 73 -22.12 -5.86 3.42
N LEU A 74 -22.68 -5.31 4.50
CA LEU A 74 -22.13 -5.41 5.84
C LEU A 74 -22.13 -6.85 6.35
N ASP A 75 -23.16 -7.64 6.04
CA ASP A 75 -23.24 -9.05 6.43
C ASP A 75 -22.19 -9.94 5.72
N ARG A 76 -21.65 -9.45 4.60
CA ARG A 76 -20.55 -10.09 3.85
C ARG A 76 -19.16 -9.55 4.21
N LEU A 77 -19.10 -8.49 4.96
CA LEU A 77 -17.84 -7.92 5.39
C LEU A 77 -17.16 -8.87 6.38
N LYS A 78 -15.88 -9.15 6.15
CA LYS A 78 -15.00 -9.85 7.08
C LYS A 78 -13.98 -8.85 7.60
N ILE A 79 -13.94 -8.70 8.90
CA ILE A 79 -12.91 -7.91 9.59
C ILE A 79 -12.29 -8.82 10.62
N GLU A 80 -10.99 -9.02 10.51
CA GLU A 80 -10.25 -9.84 11.46
C GLU A 80 -8.86 -9.29 11.73
N ARG A 81 -8.24 -9.74 12.81
CA ARG A 81 -6.85 -9.44 13.11
C ARG A 81 -6.02 -10.70 12.95
N GLU A 82 -5.01 -10.61 12.11
CA GLU A 82 -3.98 -11.63 11.94
C GLU A 82 -2.63 -11.02 12.34
N GLY A 83 -2.07 -11.51 13.44
CA GLY A 83 -0.87 -10.91 14.02
C GLY A 83 -1.10 -9.45 14.44
N ASP A 84 -0.38 -8.52 13.82
CA ASP A 84 -0.51 -7.07 14.00
C ASP A 84 -1.26 -6.38 12.82
N THR A 85 -1.89 -7.17 11.95
CA THR A 85 -2.61 -6.70 10.77
C THR A 85 -4.11 -6.78 10.98
N LEU A 86 -4.82 -5.68 10.73
CA LEU A 86 -6.26 -5.64 10.56
C LEU A 86 -6.60 -5.94 9.10
N GLU A 87 -7.14 -7.11 8.84
CA GLU A 87 -7.64 -7.49 7.53
C GLU A 87 -9.09 -7.06 7.35
N ILE A 88 -9.37 -6.33 6.27
CA ILE A 88 -10.69 -5.87 5.87
C ILE A 88 -11.00 -6.47 4.51
N GLY A 89 -11.87 -7.46 4.47
CA GLY A 89 -12.17 -8.22 3.26
C GLY A 89 -13.63 -8.64 3.16
N ARG A 90 -13.89 -9.65 2.35
CA ARG A 90 -15.22 -10.26 2.20
C ARG A 90 -15.16 -11.72 2.60
N ARG A 91 -16.25 -12.21 3.18
CA ARG A 91 -16.46 -13.63 3.42
C ARG A 91 -16.56 -14.36 2.07
N LYS A 92 -15.83 -15.47 1.93
CA LYS A 92 -15.96 -16.40 0.81
C LYS A 92 -17.34 -17.10 0.92
N ASN A 93 -17.86 -17.63 -0.18
CA ASN A 93 -19.09 -18.47 -0.24
C ASN A 93 -20.44 -17.75 -0.01
N VAL A 94 -20.51 -16.45 -0.24
CA VAL A 94 -21.82 -15.77 -0.29
C VAL A 94 -22.14 -15.42 -1.74
N ASP A 95 -23.20 -16.04 -2.25
CA ASP A 95 -23.65 -15.96 -3.64
C ASP A 95 -23.78 -14.51 -4.14
N LEU A 96 -23.16 -14.23 -5.29
CA LEU A 96 -23.17 -12.91 -5.93
C LEU A 96 -24.52 -12.72 -6.63
N GLY A 97 -25.55 -12.37 -5.91
CA GLY A 97 -26.77 -11.84 -6.51
C GLY A 97 -26.43 -10.60 -7.35
N TRP A 98 -26.60 -10.70 -8.65
CA TRP A 98 -26.39 -9.59 -9.60
C TRP A 98 -27.28 -8.40 -9.23
N GLY A 99 -26.72 -7.19 -9.21
CA GLY A 99 -27.49 -5.93 -9.18
C GLY A 99 -27.55 -5.16 -7.87
N ARG A 100 -26.68 -5.42 -6.89
CA ARG A 100 -26.65 -4.62 -5.65
C ARG A 100 -25.60 -3.53 -5.73
N SER A 101 -26.08 -2.29 -5.88
CA SER A 101 -25.26 -1.09 -5.87
C SER A 101 -24.99 -0.63 -4.45
N GLY A 102 -23.78 -0.13 -4.18
CA GLY A 102 -23.39 0.46 -2.91
C GLY A 102 -21.94 0.13 -2.56
N LYS A 103 -21.36 0.99 -1.74
CA LYS A 103 -20.02 0.77 -1.16
C LYS A 103 -20.15 0.63 0.36
N VAL A 104 -19.28 -0.18 0.93
CA VAL A 104 -19.05 -0.20 2.37
C VAL A 104 -17.91 0.76 2.67
N LYS A 105 -18.09 1.62 3.65
CA LYS A 105 -17.04 2.46 4.20
C LYS A 105 -16.69 1.99 5.61
N VAL A 106 -15.40 1.71 5.82
CA VAL A 106 -14.86 1.29 7.12
C VAL A 106 -14.08 2.45 7.72
N PHE A 107 -14.39 2.78 8.96
CA PHE A 107 -13.68 3.79 9.75
C PHE A 107 -12.81 3.07 10.76
N VAL A 108 -11.52 3.33 10.72
CA VAL A 108 -10.53 2.73 11.61
C VAL A 108 -9.84 3.82 12.41
N THR A 109 -9.77 3.65 13.73
CA THR A 109 -8.90 4.46 14.59
C THR A 109 -7.90 3.53 15.27
N LEU A 110 -6.63 3.94 15.32
CA LEU A 110 -5.55 3.20 15.97
C LEU A 110 -4.48 4.16 16.47
N PRO A 111 -3.67 3.77 17.49
CA PRO A 111 -2.64 4.67 18.05
C PRO A 111 -1.48 4.94 17.10
N ARG A 112 -1.15 4.00 16.22
CA ARG A 112 -0.03 4.08 15.30
C ARG A 112 -0.29 3.20 14.07
N LEU A 113 0.00 3.73 12.89
CA LEU A 113 -0.02 2.98 11.64
C LEU A 113 1.42 2.80 11.13
N ALA A 114 1.83 1.54 10.96
CA ALA A 114 3.15 1.16 10.45
C ALA A 114 3.13 0.76 8.97
N ALA A 115 2.01 0.22 8.50
CA ALA A 115 1.82 -0.12 7.09
C ALA A 115 0.34 -0.06 6.70
N ALA A 116 0.10 0.23 5.42
CA ALA A 116 -1.21 0.19 4.78
C ALA A 116 -1.11 -0.54 3.44
N ALA A 117 -1.90 -1.57 3.25
CA ALA A 117 -1.94 -2.36 2.03
C ALA A 117 -3.35 -2.35 1.43
N ILE A 118 -3.42 -2.30 0.09
CA ILE A 118 -4.66 -2.45 -0.68
C ILE A 118 -4.46 -3.56 -1.71
N SER A 119 -5.31 -4.57 -1.64
CA SER A 119 -5.39 -5.64 -2.65
C SER A 119 -6.77 -5.60 -3.29
N GLY A 120 -6.89 -4.90 -4.43
CA GLY A 120 -8.17 -4.75 -5.12
C GLY A 120 -8.41 -3.34 -5.69
N SER A 121 -9.66 -2.84 -5.56
CA SER A 121 -10.11 -1.59 -6.14
C SER A 121 -10.77 -0.63 -5.14
N GLY A 122 -10.67 -0.93 -3.86
CA GLY A 122 -11.11 -0.02 -2.79
C GLY A 122 -10.11 1.10 -2.55
N ASP A 123 -10.57 2.19 -1.94
CA ASP A 123 -9.73 3.34 -1.64
C ASP A 123 -9.46 3.44 -0.13
N MET A 124 -8.25 3.86 0.25
CA MET A 124 -7.90 4.08 1.65
C MET A 124 -7.37 5.50 1.85
N THR A 125 -7.91 6.19 2.83
CA THR A 125 -7.42 7.51 3.25
C THR A 125 -6.89 7.44 4.67
N VAL A 126 -5.72 8.02 4.89
CA VAL A 126 -5.03 8.08 6.18
C VAL A 126 -4.78 9.54 6.54
N ASP A 127 -5.20 9.98 7.73
CA ASP A 127 -5.02 11.36 8.16
C ASP A 127 -3.56 11.71 8.40
N ARG A 128 -2.82 10.83 9.09
CA ARG A 128 -1.38 11.02 9.34
C ARG A 128 -0.67 9.73 9.67
N VAL A 129 0.64 9.73 9.45
CA VAL A 129 1.57 8.69 9.89
C VAL A 129 2.82 9.34 10.48
N GLU A 130 3.26 8.84 11.62
CA GLU A 130 4.47 9.30 12.31
C GLU A 130 5.29 8.10 12.80
N GLY A 131 6.62 8.19 12.71
CA GLY A 131 7.50 7.15 13.23
C GLY A 131 8.78 6.95 12.44
N THR A 132 9.39 5.78 12.61
CA THR A 132 10.64 5.46 11.90
C THR A 132 10.35 5.02 10.48
N ARG A 133 9.37 4.16 10.26
CA ARG A 133 9.06 3.58 8.94
C ARG A 133 7.56 3.54 8.70
N PHE A 134 7.18 3.79 7.44
CA PHE A 134 5.85 3.52 6.94
C PHE A 134 5.94 2.84 5.58
N ALA A 135 5.14 1.78 5.38
CA ALA A 135 4.99 1.08 4.11
C ALA A 135 3.59 1.31 3.54
N ALA A 136 3.52 1.60 2.24
CA ALA A 136 2.29 1.84 1.49
C ALA A 136 2.29 0.92 0.25
N ASP A 137 1.45 -0.09 0.26
CA ASP A 137 1.42 -1.14 -0.76
C ASP A 137 0.07 -1.14 -1.49
N VAL A 138 0.07 -1.08 -2.82
CA VAL A 138 -1.15 -1.15 -3.64
C VAL A 138 -1.01 -2.22 -4.71
N ALA A 139 -1.79 -3.27 -4.60
CA ALA A 139 -1.92 -4.32 -5.60
C ALA A 139 -3.31 -4.26 -6.25
N GLY A 140 -3.39 -3.73 -7.47
CA GLY A 140 -4.67 -3.57 -8.20
C GLY A 140 -4.89 -2.16 -8.71
N SER A 141 -6.09 -1.64 -8.52
CA SER A 141 -6.52 -0.34 -9.04
C SER A 141 -7.06 0.61 -7.96
N GLY A 142 -6.91 0.26 -6.70
CA GLY A 142 -7.29 1.10 -5.57
C GLY A 142 -6.33 2.26 -5.34
N ASN A 143 -6.75 3.26 -4.55
CA ASN A 143 -5.94 4.43 -4.27
C ASN A 143 -5.67 4.58 -2.76
N LEU A 144 -4.44 4.90 -2.41
CA LEU A 144 -4.04 5.17 -1.03
C LEU A 144 -3.61 6.62 -0.88
N GLY A 145 -4.31 7.37 -0.06
CA GLY A 145 -3.98 8.76 0.28
C GLY A 145 -3.49 8.91 1.72
N VAL A 146 -2.32 9.51 1.94
CA VAL A 146 -1.80 9.86 3.28
C VAL A 146 -1.63 11.36 3.39
N ALA A 147 -2.46 12.02 4.17
CA ALA A 147 -2.52 13.47 4.21
C ALA A 147 -1.30 14.11 4.91
N ALA A 148 -0.73 13.44 5.93
CA ALA A 148 0.45 13.95 6.63
C ALA A 148 1.42 12.80 6.98
N VAL A 149 2.61 12.83 6.39
CA VAL A 149 3.70 11.88 6.63
C VAL A 149 4.81 12.55 7.39
N LYS A 150 5.28 11.92 8.48
CA LYS A 150 6.47 12.34 9.22
C LYS A 150 7.24 11.10 9.67
N VAL A 151 8.05 10.55 8.76
CA VAL A 151 8.78 9.31 9.01
C VAL A 151 10.26 9.43 8.64
N ALA A 152 11.08 8.51 9.12
CA ALA A 152 12.44 8.42 8.61
C ALA A 152 12.43 7.74 7.23
N ASP A 153 11.76 6.62 7.08
CA ASP A 153 11.76 5.84 5.86
C ASP A 153 10.32 5.62 5.36
N LEU A 154 10.03 6.10 4.15
CA LEU A 154 8.78 5.87 3.44
C LEU A 154 9.03 4.89 2.29
N ALA A 155 8.35 3.76 2.30
CA ALA A 155 8.34 2.80 1.19
C ALA A 155 6.97 2.80 0.53
N VAL A 156 6.95 2.88 -0.80
CA VAL A 156 5.73 2.83 -1.62
C VAL A 156 5.92 1.75 -2.69
N SER A 157 5.02 0.80 -2.75
CA SER A 157 5.01 -0.25 -3.78
C SER A 157 3.66 -0.28 -4.49
N ILE A 158 3.67 -0.27 -5.83
CA ILE A 158 2.45 -0.36 -6.64
C ILE A 158 2.62 -1.49 -7.66
N ALA A 159 1.73 -2.47 -7.59
CA ALA A 159 1.59 -3.51 -8.61
C ALA A 159 0.21 -3.37 -9.28
N GLY A 160 0.16 -2.75 -10.46
CA GLY A 160 -1.09 -2.53 -11.20
C GLY A 160 -1.27 -1.10 -11.69
N SER A 161 -2.47 -0.55 -11.52
CA SER A 161 -2.86 0.77 -12.02
C SER A 161 -3.41 1.70 -10.94
N GLY A 162 -3.28 1.31 -9.69
CA GLY A 162 -3.68 2.15 -8.55
C GLY A 162 -2.73 3.33 -8.33
N SER A 163 -3.05 4.21 -7.40
CA SER A 163 -2.21 5.35 -7.08
C SER A 163 -1.96 5.52 -5.59
N VAL A 164 -0.81 6.13 -5.26
CA VAL A 164 -0.47 6.53 -3.90
C VAL A 164 -0.23 8.03 -3.87
N SER A 165 -0.91 8.74 -2.97
CA SER A 165 -0.63 10.15 -2.71
C SER A 165 -0.13 10.36 -1.29
N ALA A 166 0.91 11.18 -1.12
CA ALA A 166 1.51 11.45 0.18
C ALA A 166 2.02 12.88 0.29
N ALA A 167 1.81 13.52 1.44
CA ALA A 167 2.34 14.84 1.74
C ALA A 167 3.04 14.85 3.10
N GLY A 168 4.05 15.70 3.28
CA GLY A 168 4.79 15.83 4.55
C GLY A 168 6.30 15.71 4.39
N SER A 169 6.94 14.85 5.19
CA SER A 169 8.39 14.68 5.15
C SER A 169 8.86 13.26 5.42
N ALA A 170 9.90 12.84 4.69
CA ALA A 170 10.64 11.62 4.95
C ALA A 170 12.15 11.89 4.88
N ARG A 171 12.96 11.08 5.52
CA ARG A 171 14.41 11.11 5.30
C ARG A 171 14.75 10.38 4.00
N ALA A 172 14.22 9.19 3.83
CA ALA A 172 14.39 8.38 2.64
C ALA A 172 13.02 8.00 2.05
N LEU A 173 12.92 8.11 0.73
CA LEU A 173 11.77 7.68 -0.06
C LEU A 173 12.19 6.54 -0.98
N ALA A 174 11.54 5.40 -0.86
CA ALA A 174 11.68 4.29 -1.81
C ALA A 174 10.34 4.10 -2.54
N VAL A 175 10.38 4.07 -3.87
CA VAL A 175 9.22 3.86 -4.73
C VAL A 175 9.51 2.73 -5.69
N GLU A 176 8.61 1.76 -5.75
CA GLU A 176 8.65 0.66 -6.71
C GLU A 176 7.29 0.57 -7.43
N ILE A 177 7.31 0.64 -8.76
CA ILE A 177 6.10 0.55 -9.58
C ILE A 177 6.27 -0.55 -10.62
N ALA A 178 5.38 -1.54 -10.57
CA ALA A 178 5.22 -2.56 -11.60
C ALA A 178 3.84 -2.39 -12.26
N GLY A 179 3.78 -1.71 -13.41
CA GLY A 179 2.53 -1.43 -14.11
C GLY A 179 2.38 0.01 -14.58
N SER A 180 1.19 0.58 -14.38
CA SER A 180 0.82 1.92 -14.84
C SER A 180 0.30 2.80 -13.70
N GLY A 181 0.59 2.44 -12.47
CA GLY A 181 0.18 3.20 -11.29
C GLY A 181 1.03 4.45 -11.08
N ASP A 182 0.51 5.42 -10.32
CA ASP A 182 1.17 6.71 -10.12
C ASP A 182 1.45 6.97 -8.62
N VAL A 183 2.57 7.63 -8.34
CA VAL A 183 2.89 8.15 -7.01
C VAL A 183 2.93 9.68 -7.06
N ASP A 184 1.94 10.32 -6.43
CA ASP A 184 1.89 11.77 -6.24
C ASP A 184 2.36 12.13 -4.83
N ALA A 185 3.64 12.39 -4.71
CA ALA A 185 4.30 12.87 -3.51
C ALA A 185 4.87 14.30 -3.70
N ALA A 186 4.24 15.12 -4.55
CA ALA A 186 4.65 16.51 -4.77
C ALA A 186 4.58 17.35 -3.48
N GLY A 187 3.74 16.97 -2.54
CA GLY A 187 3.67 17.57 -1.19
C GLY A 187 4.63 16.96 -0.18
N LEU A 188 5.43 15.95 -0.55
CA LEU A 188 6.38 15.27 0.32
C LEU A 188 7.80 15.78 0.08
N LYS A 189 8.51 16.15 1.15
CA LYS A 189 9.93 16.49 1.10
C LYS A 189 10.78 15.32 1.59
N ALA A 190 11.67 14.81 0.74
CA ALA A 190 12.61 13.75 1.08
C ALA A 190 14.07 14.23 0.97
N ARG A 191 14.98 13.63 1.75
CA ARG A 191 16.42 13.93 1.68
C ARG A 191 17.17 13.00 0.73
N SER A 192 16.58 11.84 0.42
CA SER A 192 17.07 10.92 -0.59
C SER A 192 15.92 10.15 -1.19
N ALA A 193 16.09 9.66 -2.42
CA ALA A 193 15.09 8.81 -3.06
C ALA A 193 15.73 7.64 -3.83
N ARG A 194 15.01 6.54 -3.89
CA ARG A 194 15.21 5.44 -4.82
C ARG A 194 13.88 5.18 -5.54
N VAL A 195 13.90 5.22 -6.85
CA VAL A 195 12.71 5.04 -7.69
C VAL A 195 13.00 3.96 -8.70
N GLU A 196 12.18 2.92 -8.70
CA GLU A 196 12.23 1.81 -9.65
C GLU A 196 10.87 1.71 -10.37
N ILE A 197 10.88 1.77 -11.70
CA ILE A 197 9.66 1.69 -12.51
C ILE A 197 9.84 0.62 -13.60
N ALA A 198 8.94 -0.35 -13.59
CA ALA A 198 8.76 -1.29 -14.68
C ALA A 198 7.35 -1.10 -15.29
N GLY A 199 7.24 -0.28 -16.35
CA GLY A 199 5.95 0.03 -16.97
C GLY A 199 5.81 1.47 -17.41
N SER A 200 4.63 2.06 -17.20
CA SER A 200 4.27 3.41 -17.65
C SER A 200 3.78 4.33 -16.54
N GLY A 201 4.01 3.95 -15.30
CA GLY A 201 3.63 4.74 -14.13
C GLY A 201 4.49 5.99 -13.97
N SER A 202 4.00 6.96 -13.20
CA SER A 202 4.70 8.22 -12.98
C SER A 202 4.96 8.47 -11.49
N VAL A 203 6.06 9.16 -11.18
CA VAL A 203 6.43 9.53 -9.82
C VAL A 203 6.71 11.03 -9.74
N ARG A 204 6.04 11.72 -8.81
CA ARG A 204 6.35 13.10 -8.45
C ARG A 204 6.70 13.20 -6.98
N ALA A 205 7.85 13.80 -6.65
CA ALA A 205 8.26 14.06 -5.27
C ALA A 205 9.21 15.25 -5.22
N VAL A 206 9.42 15.82 -4.03
CA VAL A 206 10.44 16.86 -3.82
C VAL A 206 11.59 16.25 -3.04
N VAL A 207 12.76 16.08 -3.72
CA VAL A 207 13.95 15.49 -3.13
C VAL A 207 15.05 16.54 -3.02
N ASP A 208 15.57 16.73 -1.81
CA ASP A 208 16.73 17.60 -1.56
C ASP A 208 17.95 16.73 -1.19
N GLY A 209 18.58 16.16 -2.22
CA GLY A 209 19.74 15.28 -2.04
C GLY A 209 19.91 14.22 -3.13
N PRO A 210 20.65 13.13 -2.82
CA PRO A 210 20.91 12.07 -3.80
C PRO A 210 19.64 11.28 -4.12
N ALA A 211 19.49 10.94 -5.41
CA ALA A 211 18.43 10.07 -5.87
C ALA A 211 18.95 9.05 -6.90
N THR A 212 18.43 7.84 -6.86
CA THR A 212 18.68 6.82 -7.88
C THR A 212 17.35 6.52 -8.58
N VAL A 213 17.37 6.54 -9.91
CA VAL A 213 16.18 6.25 -10.73
C VAL A 213 16.53 5.17 -11.73
N ASP A 214 15.86 4.01 -11.59
CA ASP A 214 15.94 2.89 -12.50
C ASP A 214 14.59 2.73 -13.20
N MET A 215 14.54 2.94 -14.52
CA MET A 215 13.29 2.93 -15.27
C MET A 215 13.36 2.01 -16.49
N MET A 216 12.39 1.11 -16.60
CA MET A 216 12.14 0.30 -17.78
C MET A 216 10.71 0.56 -18.28
N GLY A 217 10.58 1.34 -19.35
CA GLY A 217 9.26 1.67 -19.93
C GLY A 217 9.12 3.13 -20.34
N SER A 218 7.91 3.69 -20.18
CA SER A 218 7.52 5.00 -20.70
C SER A 218 7.00 5.96 -19.63
N GLY A 219 7.24 5.68 -18.37
CA GLY A 219 6.81 6.52 -17.25
C GLY A 219 7.60 7.82 -17.12
N ASP A 220 7.12 8.73 -16.27
CA ASP A 220 7.76 10.00 -15.98
C ASP A 220 8.12 10.12 -14.51
N VAL A 221 9.34 10.59 -14.22
CA VAL A 221 9.81 10.86 -12.85
C VAL A 221 10.19 12.32 -12.71
N ASP A 222 9.58 13.02 -11.77
CA ASP A 222 9.92 14.40 -11.40
C ASP A 222 10.27 14.45 -9.90
N LEU A 223 11.55 14.64 -9.59
CA LEU A 223 12.05 14.74 -8.21
C LEU A 223 12.41 16.16 -7.79
N GLY A 224 12.10 17.15 -8.64
CA GLY A 224 12.38 18.55 -8.39
C GLY A 224 13.82 18.95 -8.69
N SER A 225 14.07 20.27 -8.64
CA SER A 225 15.34 20.88 -9.05
C SER A 225 16.49 20.77 -8.02
N ALA A 226 16.27 20.18 -6.86
CA ALA A 226 17.31 19.96 -5.84
C ALA A 226 17.81 18.50 -5.80
N ALA A 227 17.17 17.60 -6.53
CA ALA A 227 17.53 16.18 -6.59
C ALA A 227 18.76 15.96 -7.46
N ARG A 228 19.80 15.33 -6.90
CA ARG A 228 20.99 14.89 -7.65
C ARG A 228 20.83 13.43 -8.05
N CYS A 229 20.42 13.23 -9.31
CA CYS A 229 20.01 11.90 -9.77
C CYS A 229 21.15 11.13 -10.46
N THR A 230 21.24 9.85 -10.13
CA THR A 230 21.87 8.82 -10.96
C THR A 230 20.75 8.08 -11.67
N VAL A 231 20.74 8.11 -13.01
CA VAL A 231 19.62 7.60 -13.81
C VAL A 231 20.09 6.46 -14.70
N SER A 232 19.40 5.32 -14.60
CA SER A 232 19.46 4.21 -15.55
C SER A 232 18.08 4.07 -16.21
N LYS A 233 18.02 4.27 -17.54
CA LYS A 233 16.73 4.29 -18.24
C LYS A 233 16.76 3.45 -19.50
N MET A 234 15.74 2.59 -19.66
CA MET A 234 15.44 1.87 -20.89
C MET A 234 14.00 2.17 -21.29
N GLY A 235 13.80 2.90 -22.41
CA GLY A 235 12.47 3.30 -22.90
C GLY A 235 12.34 4.79 -23.15
N SER A 236 11.10 5.26 -23.35
CA SER A 236 10.79 6.63 -23.81
C SER A 236 10.40 7.61 -22.69
N GLY A 237 10.36 7.16 -21.46
CA GLY A 237 9.98 8.00 -20.32
C GLY A 237 10.96 9.15 -20.05
N SER A 238 10.57 10.11 -19.23
CA SER A 238 11.40 11.26 -18.85
C SER A 238 11.76 11.25 -17.36
N VAL A 239 12.96 11.78 -17.05
CA VAL A 239 13.39 11.98 -15.65
C VAL A 239 13.82 13.42 -15.50
N ARG A 240 13.19 14.14 -14.56
CA ARG A 240 13.53 15.51 -14.21
C ARG A 240 14.15 15.57 -12.81
N CYS A 241 15.37 16.10 -12.76
CA CYS A 241 16.16 16.32 -11.56
C CYS A 241 16.92 17.66 -11.70
N ALA A 242 17.79 17.99 -10.74
CA ALA A 242 18.74 19.09 -10.89
C ALA A 242 19.59 18.89 -12.16
N PRO A 243 19.93 19.97 -12.88
CA PRO A 243 20.83 19.91 -14.02
C PRO A 243 22.25 19.49 -13.62
#